data_918b17a4edc27973df0d802a683924a9
#
_entry.id   918b17a4edc27973df0d802a683924a9
#
_cell.length_a   1.000
_cell.length_b   1.000
_cell.length_c   1.000
_cell.angle_alpha   90.00
_cell.angle_beta   90.00
_cell.angle_gamma   90.00
#
_symmetry.space_group_name_H-M   'P 1'
#
loop_
_entity.id
_entity.type
_entity.pdbx_description
1 polymer ?
#
loop_
_entity_poly.entity_id
_entity_poly.type
_entity_poly.pdbx_seq_one_letter_code
_entity_poly.pdbx_strand_id
1 'polypeptide(L)'
;MSSAIEQVGILVDVTRCTGCNQCVEACTSVNHLGALEFMPQQSPDGLSARRWSSIVESPEGGFVRKFCRHCLEPACVSACPVGAMYRTPEGAVIYDSQKCMGCRYCMMACPFGIPRYEWDSPTPLVQKCTLCYGRIQQGQLPACVEICPEKVLIFGKRSELLEIANQRIQEAPHTYLPIVYGAQEVGGTAVMYISHVPLDFLGYHGAPIQEPMPELTWEWLSKVPAVTIGTAGLMTGLFWIIERRMQAQAAQKARQSQPTEEQ
;
A
#
# COMPACT_ATOMS: atom_id res chain seq x y z
N MET A 1 -18.80 15.19 20.15
CA MET A 1 -17.39 14.77 20.23
C MET A 1 -17.31 13.42 19.55
N SER A 2 -16.84 13.37 18.28
CA SER A 2 -16.63 12.11 17.58
C SER A 2 -15.49 11.39 18.28
N SER A 3 -15.77 10.27 18.94
CA SER A 3 -14.72 9.38 19.43
C SER A 3 -13.89 8.96 18.20
N ALA A 4 -12.64 9.42 18.14
CA ALA A 4 -11.74 8.98 17.10
C ALA A 4 -11.71 7.45 17.15
N ILE A 5 -12.14 6.80 16.06
CA ILE A 5 -12.13 5.34 15.95
C ILE A 5 -10.68 4.91 16.10
N GLU A 6 -10.38 4.17 17.13
CA GLU A 6 -9.03 3.81 17.50
C GLU A 6 -8.52 2.72 16.55
N GLN A 7 -7.34 2.94 16.00
CA GLN A 7 -6.75 2.02 15.02
C GLN A 7 -6.24 0.75 15.69
N VAL A 8 -6.64 -0.39 15.16
CA VAL A 8 -6.15 -1.69 15.60
C VAL A 8 -4.95 -2.15 14.78
N GLY A 9 -4.12 -3.00 15.36
CA GLY A 9 -2.93 -3.53 14.71
C GLY A 9 -2.49 -4.88 15.27
N ILE A 10 -1.35 -5.33 14.77
CA ILE A 10 -0.67 -6.55 15.25
C ILE A 10 0.79 -6.20 15.51
N LEU A 11 1.28 -6.50 16.70
CA LEU A 11 2.70 -6.55 17.01
C LEU A 11 3.20 -7.96 16.79
N VAL A 12 4.28 -8.11 16.03
CA VAL A 12 4.95 -9.37 15.74
C VAL A 12 6.29 -9.41 16.48
N ASP A 13 6.43 -10.31 17.44
CA ASP A 13 7.68 -10.54 18.15
C ASP A 13 8.46 -11.68 17.47
N VAL A 14 9.39 -11.32 16.62
CA VAL A 14 10.17 -12.26 15.80
C VAL A 14 11.02 -13.22 16.65
N THR A 15 11.46 -12.77 17.83
CA THR A 15 12.34 -13.58 18.71
C THR A 15 11.68 -14.87 19.19
N ARG A 16 10.33 -14.92 19.17
CA ARG A 16 9.54 -16.04 19.66
C ARG A 16 9.04 -16.98 18.54
N CYS A 17 9.31 -16.63 17.28
CA CYS A 17 8.75 -17.41 16.17
C CYS A 17 9.55 -18.71 15.94
N THR A 18 8.87 -19.84 16.02
CA THR A 18 9.43 -21.19 15.80
C THR A 18 9.27 -21.70 14.36
N GLY A 19 8.64 -20.94 13.47
CA GLY A 19 8.41 -21.34 12.08
C GLY A 19 7.33 -22.43 11.88
N CYS A 20 6.47 -22.68 12.86
CA CYS A 20 5.51 -23.82 12.86
C CYS A 20 4.41 -23.75 11.78
N ASN A 21 4.27 -22.65 11.03
CA ASN A 21 3.27 -22.40 9.97
C ASN A 21 1.78 -22.44 10.38
N GLN A 22 1.41 -22.72 11.62
CA GLN A 22 0.00 -22.75 12.05
C GLN A 22 -0.77 -21.47 11.72
N CYS A 23 -0.12 -20.30 11.84
CA CYS A 23 -0.73 -19.01 11.49
C CYS A 23 -1.00 -18.87 9.98
N VAL A 24 -0.24 -19.55 9.12
CA VAL A 24 -0.43 -19.59 7.66
C VAL A 24 -1.61 -20.51 7.34
N GLU A 25 -1.68 -21.69 7.95
CA GLU A 25 -2.77 -22.65 7.78
C GLU A 25 -4.10 -22.06 8.25
N ALA A 26 -4.14 -21.44 9.43
CA ALA A 26 -5.33 -20.78 9.93
C ALA A 26 -5.80 -19.63 9.01
N CYS A 27 -4.86 -18.87 8.44
CA CYS A 27 -5.18 -17.83 7.46
C CYS A 27 -5.81 -18.43 6.20
N THR A 28 -5.25 -19.51 5.68
CA THR A 28 -5.74 -20.21 4.49
C THR A 28 -7.14 -20.81 4.73
N SER A 29 -7.35 -21.44 5.87
CA SER A 29 -8.64 -22.05 6.24
C SER A 29 -9.75 -21.01 6.38
N VAL A 30 -9.53 -19.96 7.18
CA VAL A 30 -10.56 -18.94 7.47
C VAL A 30 -10.91 -18.11 6.23
N ASN A 31 -9.98 -17.93 5.30
CA ASN A 31 -10.23 -17.15 4.08
C ASN A 31 -10.55 -18.05 2.86
N HIS A 32 -10.74 -19.37 3.05
CA HIS A 32 -11.10 -20.32 2.00
C HIS A 32 -10.16 -20.29 0.77
N LEU A 33 -8.85 -20.19 1.01
CA LEU A 33 -7.85 -19.99 -0.06
C LEU A 33 -7.44 -21.27 -0.80
N GLY A 34 -8.01 -22.41 -0.43
CA GLY A 34 -7.67 -23.74 -0.97
C GLY A 34 -6.52 -24.43 -0.25
N ALA A 35 -6.17 -25.65 -0.68
CA ALA A 35 -5.11 -26.41 -0.05
C ALA A 35 -3.72 -25.82 -0.34
N LEU A 36 -2.84 -25.81 0.66
CA LEU A 36 -1.48 -25.28 0.54
C LEU A 36 -0.58 -26.08 -0.42
N GLU A 37 -0.96 -27.33 -0.71
CA GLU A 37 -0.16 -28.30 -1.49
C GLU A 37 -0.13 -28.01 -3.01
N PHE A 38 -1.07 -27.21 -3.52
CA PHE A 38 -1.20 -26.98 -4.96
C PHE A 38 -0.96 -25.50 -5.33
N MET A 39 0.32 -25.08 -5.27
CA MET A 39 0.72 -23.71 -5.64
C MET A 39 1.65 -23.72 -6.85
N PRO A 40 1.16 -23.48 -8.09
CA PRO A 40 1.98 -23.58 -9.30
C PRO A 40 3.04 -22.48 -9.42
N GLN A 41 2.99 -21.42 -8.65
CA GLN A 41 4.01 -20.34 -8.65
C GLN A 41 4.18 -19.76 -7.24
N GLN A 42 5.11 -20.34 -6.49
CA GLN A 42 5.58 -19.72 -5.26
C GLN A 42 6.58 -18.60 -5.63
N SER A 43 6.25 -17.38 -5.27
CA SER A 43 7.22 -16.29 -5.20
C SER A 43 8.34 -16.68 -4.20
N PRO A 44 9.59 -16.17 -4.37
CA PRO A 44 10.69 -16.46 -3.43
C PRO A 44 10.34 -16.16 -1.96
N ASP A 45 9.38 -15.28 -1.72
CA ASP A 45 8.86 -14.94 -0.38
C ASP A 45 7.70 -15.82 0.08
N GLY A 46 7.31 -16.82 -0.68
CA GLY A 46 6.24 -17.77 -0.36
C GLY A 46 4.82 -17.20 -0.44
N LEU A 47 4.62 -15.97 -0.89
CA LEU A 47 3.29 -15.36 -1.05
C LEU A 47 2.69 -15.67 -2.44
N SER A 48 1.39 -15.87 -2.48
CA SER A 48 0.61 -16.05 -3.72
C SER A 48 -0.80 -15.47 -3.56
N ALA A 49 -1.59 -15.47 -4.63
CA ALA A 49 -3.00 -15.08 -4.55
C ALA A 49 -3.82 -15.98 -3.60
N ARG A 50 -3.38 -17.22 -3.40
CA ARG A 50 -4.01 -18.21 -2.48
C ARG A 50 -3.24 -18.40 -1.18
N ARG A 51 -2.16 -17.66 -0.97
CA ARG A 51 -1.34 -17.70 0.25
C ARG A 51 -0.99 -16.26 0.66
N TRP A 52 -1.82 -15.68 1.52
CA TRP A 52 -1.75 -14.27 1.92
C TRP A 52 -0.71 -13.97 3.01
N SER A 53 -0.16 -15.02 3.59
CA SER A 53 0.94 -14.92 4.54
C SER A 53 1.88 -16.12 4.40
N SER A 54 3.15 -15.89 4.68
CA SER A 54 4.20 -16.92 4.65
C SER A 54 5.13 -16.76 5.85
N ILE A 55 5.83 -17.81 6.18
CA ILE A 55 6.97 -17.77 7.08
C ILE A 55 8.22 -17.78 6.20
N VAL A 56 9.10 -16.81 6.43
CA VAL A 56 10.37 -16.67 5.74
C VAL A 56 11.49 -16.86 6.75
N GLU A 57 12.47 -17.67 6.41
CA GLU A 57 13.66 -17.87 7.25
C GLU A 57 14.64 -16.68 7.02
N SER A 58 15.16 -16.15 8.11
CA SER A 58 16.18 -15.10 8.05
C SER A 58 17.54 -15.68 7.71
N PRO A 59 18.38 -15.00 6.90
CA PRO A 59 19.75 -15.39 6.66
C PRO A 59 20.62 -15.47 7.95
N GLU A 60 20.25 -14.71 8.98
CA GLU A 60 20.92 -14.69 10.28
C GLU A 60 20.31 -15.68 11.29
N GLY A 61 19.34 -16.49 10.84
CA GLY A 61 18.60 -17.43 11.66
C GLY A 61 17.29 -16.86 12.22
N GLY A 62 16.36 -17.76 12.51
CA GLY A 62 15.00 -17.41 12.97
C GLY A 62 13.98 -17.27 11.84
N PHE A 63 12.73 -17.21 12.24
CA PHE A 63 11.59 -17.21 11.32
C PHE A 63 10.77 -15.93 11.43
N VAL A 64 10.42 -15.35 10.29
CA VAL A 64 9.63 -14.11 10.24
C VAL A 64 8.37 -14.31 9.42
N ARG A 65 7.24 -13.94 9.95
CA ARG A 65 5.99 -13.98 9.21
C ARG A 65 5.88 -12.78 8.28
N LYS A 66 5.77 -13.03 6.97
CA LYS A 66 5.51 -12.03 5.94
C LYS A 66 4.03 -11.98 5.58
N PHE A 67 3.40 -10.82 5.67
CA PHE A 67 2.00 -10.56 5.31
C PHE A 67 1.75 -9.04 5.17
N CYS A 68 0.52 -8.62 4.88
CA CYS A 68 0.20 -7.21 4.69
C CYS A 68 0.51 -6.38 5.96
N ARG A 69 1.14 -5.22 5.76
CA ARG A 69 1.47 -4.29 6.85
C ARG A 69 0.32 -3.40 7.28
N HIS A 70 -0.76 -3.31 6.48
CA HIS A 70 -1.89 -2.42 6.74
C HIS A 70 -1.44 -1.00 7.06
N CYS A 71 -0.76 -0.36 6.08
CA CYS A 71 -0.19 0.98 6.21
C CYS A 71 -1.23 2.01 6.67
N LEU A 72 -0.79 3.03 7.41
CA LEU A 72 -1.64 4.14 7.84
C LEU A 72 -2.04 5.00 6.64
N GLU A 73 -1.08 5.25 5.75
CA GLU A 73 -1.28 5.93 4.45
C GLU A 73 -0.96 4.94 3.31
N PRO A 74 -1.91 4.06 2.95
CA PRO A 74 -1.62 2.93 2.08
C PRO A 74 -1.49 3.34 0.61
N ALA A 75 -0.29 3.24 0.04
CA ALA A 75 -0.03 3.52 -1.38
C ALA A 75 -0.90 2.66 -2.33
N CYS A 76 -1.23 1.43 -1.95
CA CYS A 76 -2.11 0.56 -2.74
C CYS A 76 -3.56 1.07 -2.82
N VAL A 77 -4.03 1.83 -1.82
CA VAL A 77 -5.34 2.51 -1.84
C VAL A 77 -5.25 3.72 -2.74
N SER A 78 -4.23 4.56 -2.56
CA SER A 78 -4.01 5.77 -3.36
C SER A 78 -3.86 5.46 -4.85
N ALA A 79 -3.20 4.34 -5.18
CA ALA A 79 -3.00 3.91 -6.57
C ALA A 79 -4.22 3.23 -7.22
N CYS A 80 -5.29 2.95 -6.47
CA CYS A 80 -6.45 2.23 -7.00
C CYS A 80 -7.44 3.19 -7.69
N PRO A 81 -7.55 3.20 -9.04
CA PRO A 81 -8.37 4.17 -9.76
C PRO A 81 -9.87 3.96 -9.57
N VAL A 82 -10.29 2.77 -9.15
CA VAL A 82 -11.70 2.39 -8.98
C VAL A 82 -12.11 2.24 -7.51
N GLY A 83 -11.22 2.57 -6.56
CA GLY A 83 -11.51 2.46 -5.13
C GLY A 83 -11.80 1.03 -4.63
N ALA A 84 -11.31 0.00 -5.34
CA ALA A 84 -11.42 -1.39 -4.91
C ALA A 84 -10.58 -1.68 -3.66
N MET A 85 -9.40 -1.06 -3.54
CA MET A 85 -8.63 -1.05 -2.31
C MET A 85 -9.06 0.14 -1.45
N TYR A 86 -9.34 -0.10 -0.17
CA TYR A 86 -9.69 0.97 0.75
C TYR A 86 -9.28 0.64 2.19
N ARG A 87 -9.20 1.66 3.01
CA ARG A 87 -8.87 1.54 4.42
C ARG A 87 -10.14 1.71 5.24
N THR A 88 -10.36 0.81 6.19
CA THR A 88 -11.49 0.90 7.12
C THR A 88 -11.20 1.92 8.22
N PRO A 89 -12.24 2.40 8.92
CA PRO A 89 -12.04 3.31 10.06
C PRO A 89 -11.13 2.73 11.14
N GLU A 90 -11.17 1.42 11.38
CA GLU A 90 -10.35 0.71 12.37
C GLU A 90 -8.90 0.48 11.89
N GLY A 91 -8.59 0.83 10.64
CA GLY A 91 -7.23 0.79 10.08
C GLY A 91 -6.91 -0.41 9.21
N ALA A 92 -7.82 -1.37 9.02
CA ALA A 92 -7.59 -2.47 8.10
C ALA A 92 -7.62 -1.97 6.64
N VAL A 93 -6.63 -2.33 5.85
CA VAL A 93 -6.66 -2.13 4.40
C VAL A 93 -7.29 -3.36 3.78
N ILE A 94 -8.44 -3.21 3.15
CA ILE A 94 -9.23 -4.31 2.59
C ILE A 94 -9.52 -4.11 1.10
N TYR A 95 -10.12 -5.10 0.49
CA TYR A 95 -10.29 -5.19 -0.94
C TYR A 95 -11.72 -5.62 -1.29
N ASP A 96 -12.33 -4.88 -2.21
CA ASP A 96 -13.63 -5.18 -2.81
C ASP A 96 -13.43 -5.75 -4.22
N SER A 97 -13.64 -7.06 -4.35
CA SER A 97 -13.46 -7.76 -5.63
C SER A 97 -14.44 -7.33 -6.71
N GLN A 98 -15.64 -6.83 -6.34
CA GLN A 98 -16.66 -6.41 -7.31
C GLN A 98 -16.29 -5.12 -8.04
N LYS A 99 -15.47 -4.26 -7.41
CA LYS A 99 -14.98 -3.03 -8.02
C LYS A 99 -13.69 -3.21 -8.81
N CYS A 100 -12.98 -4.33 -8.61
CA CYS A 100 -11.66 -4.52 -9.18
C CYS A 100 -11.72 -4.75 -10.70
N MET A 101 -10.94 -3.96 -11.43
CA MET A 101 -10.75 -4.10 -12.88
C MET A 101 -9.47 -4.85 -13.27
N GLY A 102 -8.70 -5.36 -12.30
CA GLY A 102 -7.49 -6.14 -12.56
C GLY A 102 -6.27 -5.34 -13.05
N CYS A 103 -6.21 -4.02 -12.89
CA CYS A 103 -5.12 -3.17 -13.40
C CYS A 103 -3.77 -3.38 -12.72
N ARG A 104 -3.70 -4.03 -11.56
CA ARG A 104 -2.50 -4.37 -10.78
C ARG A 104 -1.67 -3.18 -10.24
N TYR A 105 -2.16 -1.95 -10.33
CA TYR A 105 -1.45 -0.77 -9.80
C TYR A 105 -1.15 -0.89 -8.31
N CYS A 106 -2.05 -1.51 -7.52
CA CYS A 106 -1.82 -1.78 -6.10
C CYS A 106 -0.64 -2.73 -5.83
N MET A 107 -0.29 -3.63 -6.77
CA MET A 107 0.89 -4.48 -6.67
C MET A 107 2.17 -3.68 -6.87
N MET A 108 2.17 -2.78 -7.88
CA MET A 108 3.32 -1.93 -8.19
C MET A 108 3.55 -0.84 -7.13
N ALA A 109 2.47 -0.31 -6.56
CA ALA A 109 2.55 0.75 -5.56
C ALA A 109 2.94 0.25 -4.16
N CYS A 110 2.83 -1.05 -3.88
CA CYS A 110 3.10 -1.59 -2.55
C CYS A 110 4.61 -1.68 -2.28
N PRO A 111 5.18 -0.90 -1.33
CA PRO A 111 6.62 -0.93 -1.04
C PRO A 111 7.06 -2.26 -0.42
N PHE A 112 6.12 -3.06 0.09
CA PHE A 112 6.38 -4.37 0.70
C PHE A 112 6.11 -5.54 -0.24
N GLY A 113 5.68 -5.29 -1.48
CA GLY A 113 5.40 -6.32 -2.49
C GLY A 113 4.33 -7.33 -2.05
N ILE A 114 3.29 -6.92 -1.32
CA ILE A 114 2.33 -7.86 -0.72
C ILE A 114 1.18 -8.28 -1.63
N PRO A 115 0.47 -7.40 -2.34
CA PRO A 115 -0.65 -7.83 -3.17
C PRO A 115 -0.19 -8.82 -4.24
N ARG A 116 -0.97 -9.88 -4.46
CA ARG A 116 -0.71 -10.92 -5.46
C ARG A 116 -1.89 -11.05 -6.40
N TYR A 117 -1.64 -11.46 -7.62
CA TYR A 117 -2.62 -11.58 -8.68
C TYR A 117 -2.87 -13.05 -9.05
N GLU A 118 -4.10 -13.39 -9.36
CA GLU A 118 -4.50 -14.73 -9.78
C GLU A 118 -4.20 -14.93 -11.27
N TRP A 119 -2.97 -15.32 -11.60
CA TRP A 119 -2.53 -15.47 -12.98
C TRP A 119 -3.18 -16.64 -13.72
N ASP A 120 -3.72 -17.59 -13.00
CA ASP A 120 -4.32 -18.83 -13.48
C ASP A 120 -5.86 -18.77 -13.58
N SER A 121 -6.46 -17.62 -13.27
CA SER A 121 -7.92 -17.42 -13.32
C SER A 121 -8.35 -16.74 -14.61
N PRO A 122 -9.49 -17.13 -15.23
CA PRO A 122 -10.07 -16.41 -16.35
C PRO A 122 -10.64 -15.05 -15.96
N THR A 123 -10.98 -14.87 -14.67
CA THR A 123 -11.41 -13.60 -14.08
C THR A 123 -10.50 -13.25 -12.91
N PRO A 124 -9.26 -12.84 -13.18
CA PRO A 124 -8.24 -12.75 -12.17
C PRO A 124 -8.45 -11.57 -11.23
N LEU A 125 -8.27 -11.81 -9.94
CA LEU A 125 -8.39 -10.81 -8.88
C LEU A 125 -7.03 -10.59 -8.21
N VAL A 126 -6.91 -9.44 -7.56
CA VAL A 126 -5.78 -9.17 -6.66
C VAL A 126 -6.15 -9.67 -5.26
N GLN A 127 -5.23 -10.35 -4.62
CA GLN A 127 -5.44 -10.94 -3.30
C GLN A 127 -4.38 -10.48 -2.31
N LYS A 128 -4.77 -10.31 -1.05
CA LYS A 128 -3.88 -9.98 0.07
C LYS A 128 -4.58 -10.19 1.42
N CYS A 129 -3.82 -10.21 2.49
CA CYS A 129 -4.35 -10.21 3.86
C CYS A 129 -5.34 -9.06 4.09
N THR A 130 -6.47 -9.35 4.73
CA THR A 130 -7.55 -8.41 5.08
C THR A 130 -7.56 -8.02 6.55
N LEU A 131 -6.52 -8.39 7.33
CA LEU A 131 -6.48 -8.30 8.80
C LEU A 131 -7.60 -9.10 9.50
N CYS A 132 -8.18 -10.07 8.81
CA CYS A 132 -9.40 -10.78 9.26
C CYS A 132 -10.54 -9.80 9.65
N TYR A 133 -10.75 -8.74 8.89
CA TYR A 133 -11.66 -7.65 9.24
C TYR A 133 -13.07 -8.12 9.61
N GLY A 134 -13.61 -9.10 8.89
CA GLY A 134 -14.93 -9.66 9.24
C GLY A 134 -14.98 -10.32 10.63
N ARG A 135 -13.87 -10.91 11.10
CA ARG A 135 -13.76 -11.46 12.47
C ARG A 135 -13.64 -10.34 13.50
N ILE A 136 -12.84 -9.31 13.19
CA ILE A 136 -12.66 -8.13 14.08
C ILE A 136 -14.00 -7.43 14.32
N GLN A 137 -14.83 -7.26 13.27
CA GLN A 137 -16.17 -6.68 13.40
C GLN A 137 -17.10 -7.50 14.33
N GLN A 138 -16.84 -8.79 14.46
CA GLN A 138 -17.56 -9.69 15.38
C GLN A 138 -16.93 -9.78 16.77
N GLY A 139 -15.93 -8.95 17.07
CA GLY A 139 -15.20 -8.97 18.34
C GLY A 139 -14.24 -10.16 18.50
N GLN A 140 -13.94 -10.88 17.40
CA GLN A 140 -13.02 -12.02 17.41
C GLN A 140 -11.60 -11.58 17.07
N LEU A 141 -10.61 -12.33 17.54
CA LEU A 141 -9.22 -12.13 17.16
C LEU A 141 -8.98 -12.53 15.69
N PRO A 142 -8.00 -11.92 15.01
CA PRO A 142 -7.48 -12.45 13.75
C PRO A 142 -7.04 -13.90 13.91
N ALA A 143 -7.42 -14.78 12.99
CA ALA A 143 -7.18 -16.22 13.10
C ALA A 143 -5.71 -16.58 13.36
N CYS A 144 -4.79 -15.85 12.74
CA CYS A 144 -3.36 -16.04 12.95
C CYS A 144 -2.86 -15.67 14.36
N VAL A 145 -3.51 -14.71 15.01
CA VAL A 145 -3.22 -14.32 16.39
C VAL A 145 -3.72 -15.38 17.34
N GLU A 146 -4.96 -15.81 17.12
CA GLU A 146 -5.64 -16.78 17.98
C GLU A 146 -4.92 -18.12 18.04
N ILE A 147 -4.46 -18.63 16.88
CA ILE A 147 -3.85 -19.97 16.77
C ILE A 147 -2.38 -20.01 17.23
N CYS A 148 -1.68 -18.88 17.36
CA CYS A 148 -0.25 -18.88 17.59
C CYS A 148 0.12 -19.41 19.01
N PRO A 149 0.76 -20.61 19.13
CA PRO A 149 1.07 -21.21 20.42
C PRO A 149 2.10 -20.37 21.22
N GLU A 150 3.06 -19.78 20.51
CA GLU A 150 4.14 -18.98 21.09
C GLU A 150 3.76 -17.51 21.33
N LYS A 151 2.51 -17.12 21.01
CA LYS A 151 2.03 -15.73 21.13
C LYS A 151 2.98 -14.71 20.50
N VAL A 152 3.52 -15.08 19.33
CA VAL A 152 4.36 -14.21 18.48
C VAL A 152 3.58 -12.98 18.03
N LEU A 153 2.27 -13.14 17.82
CA LEU A 153 1.37 -12.13 17.29
C LEU A 153 0.48 -11.61 18.41
N ILE A 154 0.52 -10.32 18.67
CA ILE A 154 -0.31 -9.64 19.67
C ILE A 154 -1.22 -8.68 18.93
N PHE A 155 -2.54 -8.81 19.11
CA PHE A 155 -3.54 -7.91 18.52
C PHE A 155 -4.05 -6.94 19.57
N GLY A 156 -4.23 -5.68 19.19
CA GLY A 156 -4.74 -4.63 20.07
C GLY A 156 -4.74 -3.27 19.38
N LYS A 157 -4.90 -2.23 20.18
CA LYS A 157 -4.79 -0.84 19.71
C LYS A 157 -3.34 -0.56 19.33
N ARG A 158 -3.16 0.10 18.18
CA ARG A 158 -1.82 0.36 17.64
C ARG A 158 -0.94 1.15 18.62
N SER A 159 -1.52 2.14 19.31
CA SER A 159 -0.81 2.93 20.32
C SER A 159 -0.27 2.06 21.47
N GLU A 160 -1.13 1.22 22.05
CA GLU A 160 -0.75 0.28 23.12
C GLU A 160 0.31 -0.73 22.65
N LEU A 161 0.16 -1.24 21.42
CA LEU A 161 1.15 -2.18 20.86
C LEU A 161 2.52 -1.52 20.63
N LEU A 162 2.56 -0.24 20.30
CA LEU A 162 3.81 0.51 20.15
C LEU A 162 4.49 0.72 21.52
N GLU A 163 3.71 0.99 22.55
CA GLU A 163 4.20 1.09 23.94
C GLU A 163 4.79 -0.25 24.40
N ILE A 164 4.07 -1.36 24.19
CA ILE A 164 4.54 -2.71 24.51
C ILE A 164 5.84 -3.04 23.74
N ALA A 165 5.93 -2.66 22.47
CA ALA A 165 7.12 -2.89 21.65
C ALA A 165 8.34 -2.15 22.23
N ASN A 166 8.19 -0.86 22.54
CA ASN A 166 9.27 -0.05 23.11
C ASN A 166 9.65 -0.55 24.51
N GLN A 167 8.70 -0.93 25.34
CA GLN A 167 8.97 -1.50 26.66
C GLN A 167 9.80 -2.78 26.56
N ARG A 168 9.43 -3.73 25.69
CA ARG A 168 10.20 -4.98 25.49
C ARG A 168 11.63 -4.73 25.03
N ILE A 169 11.83 -3.77 24.11
CA ILE A 169 13.17 -3.40 23.64
C ILE A 169 14.00 -2.82 24.80
N GLN A 170 13.40 -1.98 25.67
CA GLN A 170 14.08 -1.38 26.82
C GLN A 170 14.42 -2.42 27.90
N GLU A 171 13.53 -3.37 28.16
CA GLU A 171 13.73 -4.43 29.16
C GLU A 171 14.77 -5.46 28.73
N ALA A 172 14.94 -5.70 27.41
CA ALA A 172 15.86 -6.69 26.90
C ALA A 172 16.69 -6.18 25.70
N PRO A 173 17.53 -5.14 25.87
CA PRO A 173 18.27 -4.49 24.79
C PRO A 173 19.30 -5.39 24.08
N HIS A 174 19.67 -6.51 24.70
CA HIS A 174 20.57 -7.51 24.08
C HIS A 174 19.80 -8.52 23.20
N THR A 175 18.48 -8.58 23.34
CA THR A 175 17.63 -9.53 22.61
C THR A 175 17.02 -8.88 21.37
N TYR A 176 16.72 -7.58 21.42
CA TYR A 176 16.05 -6.87 20.35
C TYR A 176 16.95 -5.81 19.72
N LEU A 177 16.79 -5.62 18.42
CA LEU A 177 17.30 -4.41 17.76
C LEU A 177 16.52 -3.19 18.30
N PRO A 178 17.20 -2.01 18.42
CA PRO A 178 16.59 -0.80 18.98
C PRO A 178 15.64 -0.12 17.99
N ILE A 179 14.85 -0.90 17.24
CA ILE A 179 13.96 -0.44 16.17
C ILE A 179 12.63 -1.19 16.26
N VAL A 180 11.53 -0.45 16.20
CA VAL A 180 10.19 -1.01 15.96
C VAL A 180 9.88 -0.81 14.49
N TYR A 181 10.00 -1.88 13.70
CA TYR A 181 9.66 -1.86 12.28
C TYR A 181 8.15 -1.61 12.09
N GLY A 182 7.79 -0.68 11.22
CA GLY A 182 6.41 -0.26 10.97
C GLY A 182 5.93 0.89 11.87
N ALA A 183 6.78 1.39 12.79
CA ALA A 183 6.43 2.55 13.60
C ALA A 183 6.31 3.83 12.77
N GLN A 184 7.30 4.08 11.90
CA GLN A 184 7.43 5.30 11.09
C GLN A 184 7.57 5.03 9.59
N GLU A 185 8.02 3.83 9.19
CA GLU A 185 8.25 3.49 7.78
C GLU A 185 6.99 3.70 6.95
N VAL A 186 7.15 4.39 5.81
CA VAL A 186 6.07 4.77 4.87
C VAL A 186 4.89 5.49 5.54
N GLY A 187 5.16 6.32 6.56
CA GLY A 187 4.14 7.00 7.36
C GLY A 187 3.53 6.12 8.45
N GLY A 188 4.12 4.96 8.73
CA GLY A 188 3.67 4.00 9.74
C GLY A 188 2.75 2.91 9.20
N THR A 189 2.71 1.80 9.93
CA THR A 189 1.86 0.64 9.59
C THR A 189 1.11 0.13 10.82
N ALA A 190 -0.03 -0.56 10.62
CA ALA A 190 -0.78 -1.19 11.70
C ALA A 190 -0.15 -2.52 12.14
N VAL A 191 0.66 -3.14 11.28
CA VAL A 191 1.44 -4.34 11.64
C VAL A 191 2.87 -3.92 11.88
N MET A 192 3.32 -4.06 13.11
CA MET A 192 4.66 -3.68 13.58
C MET A 192 5.46 -4.91 13.96
N TYR A 193 6.80 -4.81 13.91
CA TYR A 193 7.68 -5.91 14.28
C TYR A 193 8.76 -5.43 15.24
N ILE A 194 9.06 -6.28 16.22
CA ILE A 194 10.30 -6.24 17.02
C ILE A 194 11.11 -7.51 16.71
N SER A 195 12.40 -7.38 16.54
CA SER A 195 13.25 -8.46 16.01
C SER A 195 14.64 -8.41 16.63
N HIS A 196 15.28 -9.59 16.65
CA HIS A 196 16.69 -9.76 16.96
C HIS A 196 17.59 -9.71 15.71
N VAL A 197 16.99 -9.77 14.51
CA VAL A 197 17.65 -9.72 13.20
C VAL A 197 17.11 -8.59 12.34
N PRO A 198 17.91 -8.01 11.43
CA PRO A 198 17.43 -7.05 10.44
C PRO A 198 16.34 -7.66 9.54
N LEU A 199 15.34 -6.87 9.17
CA LEU A 199 14.22 -7.36 8.35
C LEU A 199 14.30 -6.95 6.87
N ASP A 200 15.47 -6.49 6.40
CA ASP A 200 15.69 -6.03 5.02
C ASP A 200 15.44 -7.12 3.99
N PHE A 201 15.71 -8.38 4.34
CA PHE A 201 15.45 -9.57 3.50
C PHE A 201 13.96 -9.79 3.18
N LEU A 202 13.03 -9.16 3.89
CA LEU A 202 11.60 -9.23 3.59
C LEU A 202 11.18 -8.37 2.40
N GLY A 203 12.14 -7.77 1.69
CA GLY A 203 11.86 -6.94 0.52
C GLY A 203 11.65 -5.46 0.85
N TYR A 204 12.21 -5.00 1.96
CA TYR A 204 12.42 -3.58 2.20
C TYR A 204 13.50 -3.09 1.23
N HIS A 205 13.11 -2.63 0.05
CA HIS A 205 14.04 -2.13 -0.94
C HIS A 205 14.49 -0.71 -0.58
N GLY A 206 15.67 -0.62 0.02
CA GLY A 206 16.33 0.63 0.35
C GLY A 206 16.12 1.10 1.81
N ALA A 207 16.77 2.22 2.16
CA ALA A 207 16.52 2.87 3.44
C ALA A 207 15.03 3.15 3.60
N PRO A 208 14.43 2.82 4.74
CA PRO A 208 12.99 2.97 4.93
C PRO A 208 12.63 4.45 4.74
N ILE A 209 11.87 4.73 3.68
CA ILE A 209 11.24 6.02 3.50
C ILE A 209 10.31 6.20 4.68
N GLN A 210 10.54 7.22 5.49
CA GLN A 210 9.67 7.50 6.65
C GLN A 210 8.37 8.18 6.22
N GLU A 211 8.43 8.94 5.13
CA GLU A 211 7.27 9.66 4.61
C GLU A 211 6.26 8.74 3.94
N PRO A 212 4.97 9.04 4.03
CA PRO A 212 3.93 8.32 3.30
C PRO A 212 4.17 8.40 1.78
N MET A 213 4.19 7.25 1.10
CA MET A 213 4.41 7.20 -0.35
C MET A 213 3.44 8.08 -1.17
N PRO A 214 2.14 8.21 -0.81
CA PRO A 214 1.22 9.10 -1.51
C PRO A 214 1.60 10.59 -1.41
N GLU A 215 2.21 11.04 -0.32
CA GLU A 215 2.60 12.45 -0.14
C GLU A 215 3.75 12.85 -1.05
N LEU A 216 4.68 11.96 -1.35
CA LEU A 216 5.81 12.20 -2.26
C LEU A 216 5.35 12.64 -3.66
N THR A 217 4.22 12.13 -4.12
CA THR A 217 3.66 12.47 -5.43
C THR A 217 2.67 13.63 -5.37
N TRP A 218 1.99 13.82 -4.24
CA TRP A 218 0.96 14.85 -4.05
C TRP A 218 1.51 16.26 -4.21
N GLU A 219 2.71 16.52 -3.75
CA GLU A 219 3.36 17.83 -3.88
C GLU A 219 3.44 18.29 -5.34
N TRP A 220 3.71 17.37 -6.26
CA TRP A 220 3.78 17.63 -7.69
C TRP A 220 2.40 17.63 -8.36
N LEU A 221 1.56 16.63 -8.04
CA LEU A 221 0.24 16.48 -8.64
C LEU A 221 -0.70 17.63 -8.30
N SER A 222 -0.60 18.20 -7.10
CA SER A 222 -1.39 19.37 -6.69
C SER A 222 -1.13 20.63 -7.53
N LYS A 223 0.04 20.74 -8.16
CA LYS A 223 0.43 21.87 -9.01
C LYS A 223 -0.04 21.73 -10.46
N VAL A 224 -0.34 20.50 -10.90
CA VAL A 224 -0.72 20.20 -12.30
C VAL A 224 -1.92 21.01 -12.78
N PRO A 225 -3.05 21.14 -12.06
CA PRO A 225 -4.19 21.92 -12.52
C PRO A 225 -3.84 23.38 -12.80
N ALA A 226 -3.07 24.01 -11.90
CA ALA A 226 -2.69 25.41 -12.05
C ALA A 226 -1.76 25.62 -13.26
N VAL A 227 -0.78 24.73 -13.45
CA VAL A 227 0.13 24.75 -14.60
C VAL A 227 -0.63 24.52 -15.91
N THR A 228 -1.56 23.58 -15.93
CA THR A 228 -2.37 23.27 -17.12
C THR A 228 -3.25 24.45 -17.51
N ILE A 229 -3.95 25.06 -16.54
CA ILE A 229 -4.78 26.24 -16.80
C ILE A 229 -3.94 27.41 -17.28
N GLY A 230 -2.79 27.66 -16.63
CA GLY A 230 -1.88 28.74 -17.02
C GLY A 230 -1.33 28.57 -18.44
N THR A 231 -0.89 27.37 -18.80
CA THR A 231 -0.39 27.08 -20.16
C THR A 231 -1.49 27.15 -21.21
N ALA A 232 -2.70 26.66 -20.91
CA ALA A 232 -3.85 26.79 -21.81
C ALA A 232 -4.22 28.24 -22.05
N GLY A 233 -4.25 29.08 -21.00
CA GLY A 233 -4.50 30.51 -21.11
C GLY A 233 -3.44 31.22 -21.95
N LEU A 234 -2.16 30.92 -21.74
CA LEU A 234 -1.06 31.48 -22.51
C LEU A 234 -1.15 31.10 -24.00
N MET A 235 -1.40 29.82 -24.30
CA MET A 235 -1.56 29.34 -25.66
C MET A 235 -2.76 29.97 -26.37
N THR A 236 -3.88 30.11 -25.66
CA THR A 236 -5.07 30.79 -26.20
C THR A 236 -4.79 32.28 -26.48
N GLY A 237 -4.08 32.95 -25.60
CA GLY A 237 -3.67 34.33 -25.81
C GLY A 237 -2.72 34.52 -27.01
N LEU A 238 -1.74 33.62 -27.15
CA LEU A 238 -0.84 33.62 -28.30
C LEU A 238 -1.59 33.35 -29.61
N PHE A 239 -2.49 32.34 -29.61
CA PHE A 239 -3.33 32.04 -30.76
C PHE A 239 -4.15 33.25 -31.20
N TRP A 240 -4.81 33.93 -30.26
CA TRP A 240 -5.60 35.12 -30.54
C TRP A 240 -4.76 36.28 -31.13
N ILE A 241 -3.55 36.52 -30.61
CA ILE A 241 -2.63 37.54 -31.13
C ILE A 241 -2.20 37.20 -32.56
N ILE A 242 -1.83 35.94 -32.82
CA ILE A 242 -1.42 35.48 -34.15
C ILE A 242 -2.58 35.61 -35.15
N GLU A 243 -3.76 35.16 -34.79
CA GLU A 243 -4.94 35.23 -35.63
C GLU A 243 -5.29 36.70 -35.97
N ARG A 244 -5.26 37.59 -34.98
CA ARG A 244 -5.49 39.01 -35.20
C ARG A 244 -4.45 39.64 -36.15
N ARG A 245 -3.19 39.26 -36.03
CA ARG A 245 -2.13 39.69 -36.96
C ARG A 245 -2.36 39.19 -38.38
N MET A 246 -2.74 37.95 -38.53
CA MET A 246 -3.04 37.35 -39.83
C MET A 246 -4.24 38.03 -40.49
N GLN A 247 -5.31 38.32 -39.74
CA GLN A 247 -6.47 39.05 -40.22
C GLN A 247 -6.10 40.48 -40.69
N ALA A 248 -5.30 41.16 -39.90
CA ALA A 248 -4.83 42.51 -40.23
C ALA A 248 -3.98 42.55 -41.52
N GLN A 249 -3.08 41.56 -41.68
CA GLN A 249 -2.25 41.42 -42.89
C GLN A 249 -3.11 41.05 -44.13
N ALA A 250 -4.11 40.19 -43.97
CA ALA A 250 -5.04 39.85 -45.03
C ALA A 250 -5.88 41.07 -45.49
N ALA A 251 -6.37 41.86 -44.53
CA ALA A 251 -7.09 43.09 -44.81
C ALA A 251 -6.22 44.13 -45.53
N GLN A 252 -4.94 44.22 -45.16
CA GLN A 252 -3.99 45.14 -45.81
C GLN A 252 -3.66 44.73 -47.23
N LYS A 253 -3.47 43.43 -47.50
CA LYS A 253 -3.31 42.85 -48.84
C LYS A 253 -4.56 43.09 -49.71
N ALA A 254 -5.75 42.93 -49.18
CA ALA A 254 -6.99 43.17 -49.93
C ALA A 254 -7.18 44.61 -50.29
N ARG A 255 -6.75 45.56 -49.47
CA ARG A 255 -6.74 47.01 -49.81
C ARG A 255 -5.73 47.35 -50.92
N GLN A 256 -4.58 46.70 -50.98
CA GLN A 256 -3.56 46.95 -51.99
C GLN A 256 -3.90 46.31 -53.37
N SER A 257 -4.80 45.35 -53.40
CA SER A 257 -5.25 44.67 -54.62
C SER A 257 -6.49 45.29 -55.27
N GLN A 258 -7.08 46.37 -54.70
CA GLN A 258 -8.17 47.08 -55.34
C GLN A 258 -7.57 47.96 -56.49
N PRO A 259 -8.05 47.82 -57.75
CA PRO A 259 -7.61 48.69 -58.86
C PRO A 259 -7.99 50.14 -58.54
N THR A 260 -7.02 51.07 -58.67
CA THR A 260 -7.33 52.47 -58.75
C THR A 260 -8.23 52.68 -59.97
N GLU A 261 -9.55 52.91 -59.77
CA GLU A 261 -10.38 53.46 -60.82
C GLU A 261 -9.85 54.87 -61.08
N GLU A 262 -9.08 54.99 -62.18
CA GLU A 262 -8.75 56.29 -62.79
C GLU A 262 -10.01 56.91 -63.33
N GLN A 263 -10.32 58.14 -62.86
CA GLN A 263 -11.28 59.06 -63.45
C GLN A 263 -10.70 59.71 -64.71
#